data_812ee2c158072d9d6055bf8c3bffa13a
#
_entry.id   812ee2c158072d9d6055bf8c3bffa13a
#
_cell.length_a   1.000
_cell.length_b   1.000
_cell.length_c   1.000
_cell.angle_alpha   90.00
_cell.angle_beta   90.00
_cell.angle_gamma   90.00
#
_symmetry.space_group_name_H-M   'P 1'
#
loop_
_entity.id
_entity.type
_entity.pdbx_description
1 polymer ?
#
loop_
_entity_poly.entity_id
_entity_poly.type
_entity_poly.pdbx_seq_one_letter_code
_entity_poly.pdbx_strand_id
1 'polypeptide(L)'
;MNTRFYVRSARLPLRAALSIALLAGGCAERRTDSVTPESPGPGGRTEPAPAVPARPPVAAPTAGKAPARIPDRALNIRADCTTGDKLGYAETIKLSVANGLVSQLEAKITVPKRGSCLFRLADFRQTRSAPHVELVARSGSKCATRMWYQQNRFTVAFSDCPEMCTPRSTADYIWPIELRLSDGACR
;
A
#
# COMPACT_ATOMS: atom_id res chain seq x y z
N MET A 1 -28.62 34.83 36.60
CA MET A 1 -29.11 33.45 36.73
C MET A 1 -27.94 32.53 36.38
N ASN A 2 -27.30 31.97 37.44
CA ASN A 2 -26.12 31.14 37.33
C ASN A 2 -26.52 29.65 37.36
N THR A 3 -26.34 28.92 36.30
CA THR A 3 -26.59 27.48 36.29
C THR A 3 -25.23 26.75 36.31
N ARG A 4 -24.89 26.23 37.49
CA ARG A 4 -23.71 25.37 37.69
C ARG A 4 -24.06 23.96 37.23
N PHE A 5 -23.35 23.43 36.22
CA PHE A 5 -23.38 22.01 35.90
C PHE A 5 -22.37 21.23 36.75
N TYR A 6 -22.93 20.31 37.51
CA TYR A 6 -22.21 19.39 38.41
C TYR A 6 -21.70 18.18 37.59
N VAL A 7 -20.38 18.03 37.52
CA VAL A 7 -19.74 16.86 36.89
C VAL A 7 -19.67 15.73 37.91
N ARG A 8 -20.45 14.68 37.71
CA ARG A 8 -20.36 13.43 38.48
C ARG A 8 -19.24 12.54 37.92
N SER A 9 -18.20 12.39 38.69
CA SER A 9 -17.14 11.40 38.46
C SER A 9 -17.66 10.01 38.85
N ALA A 10 -17.80 9.12 37.86
CA ALA A 10 -18.03 7.70 38.08
C ALA A 10 -16.69 6.96 38.20
N ARG A 11 -16.40 6.47 39.39
CA ARG A 11 -15.29 5.56 39.65
C ARG A 11 -15.72 4.13 39.30
N LEU A 12 -15.07 3.47 38.35
CA LEU A 12 -15.20 2.02 38.14
C LEU A 12 -14.14 1.27 38.96
N PRO A 13 -14.52 0.14 39.56
CA PRO A 13 -13.59 -0.67 40.36
C PRO A 13 -12.73 -1.59 39.51
N LEU A 14 -11.47 -1.63 39.87
CA LEU A 14 -10.43 -2.52 39.48
C LEU A 14 -10.76 -3.95 39.95
N ARG A 15 -10.93 -4.91 39.03
CA ARG A 15 -10.87 -6.34 39.38
C ARG A 15 -9.80 -7.03 38.52
N ALA A 16 -8.74 -7.40 39.19
CA ALA A 16 -7.72 -8.30 38.75
C ALA A 16 -8.29 -9.72 38.64
N ALA A 17 -7.99 -10.42 37.57
CA ALA A 17 -8.01 -11.87 37.50
C ALA A 17 -6.80 -12.34 36.69
N LEU A 18 -5.85 -12.84 37.44
CA LEU A 18 -4.66 -13.54 37.05
C LEU A 18 -5.08 -14.96 36.64
N SER A 19 -4.76 -15.39 35.42
CA SER A 19 -4.78 -16.83 35.07
C SER A 19 -3.61 -17.14 34.15
N ILE A 20 -2.60 -17.73 34.76
CA ILE A 20 -1.44 -18.35 34.12
C ILE A 20 -1.89 -19.74 33.66
N ALA A 21 -1.80 -20.04 32.38
CA ALA A 21 -1.81 -21.39 31.85
C ALA A 21 -0.56 -21.62 31.02
N LEU A 22 0.42 -22.27 31.63
CA LEU A 22 1.56 -22.89 30.94
C LEU A 22 1.05 -24.14 30.23
N LEU A 23 1.21 -24.22 28.93
CA LEU A 23 1.25 -25.49 28.21
C LEU A 23 2.52 -25.55 27.37
N ALA A 24 3.45 -26.35 27.89
CA ALA A 24 4.61 -26.86 27.18
C ALA A 24 4.13 -27.94 26.20
N GLY A 25 4.72 -28.00 25.02
CA GLY A 25 4.52 -29.16 24.18
C GLY A 25 4.90 -28.93 22.71
N GLY A 26 6.02 -29.55 22.32
CA GLY A 26 6.20 -30.07 20.98
C GLY A 26 7.23 -29.40 20.09
N CYS A 27 8.51 -29.69 20.33
CA CYS A 27 9.53 -29.65 19.28
C CYS A 27 9.19 -30.70 18.21
N ALA A 28 8.78 -30.26 17.03
CA ALA A 28 8.74 -31.10 15.84
C ALA A 28 10.11 -31.06 15.18
N GLU A 29 10.85 -32.13 15.38
CA GLU A 29 12.13 -32.43 14.75
C GLU A 29 11.93 -32.59 13.25
N ARG A 30 12.47 -31.66 12.46
CA ARG A 30 12.48 -31.75 11.00
C ARG A 30 13.59 -32.72 10.62
N ARG A 31 13.24 -33.96 10.25
CA ARG A 31 14.15 -34.93 9.65
C ARG A 31 14.73 -34.35 8.37
N THR A 32 16.02 -34.13 8.38
CA THR A 32 16.81 -33.94 7.18
C THR A 32 17.07 -35.33 6.59
N ASP A 33 16.37 -35.66 5.52
CA ASP A 33 16.71 -36.83 4.70
C ASP A 33 18.05 -36.53 4.01
N SER A 34 19.07 -37.19 4.49
CA SER A 34 20.38 -37.23 3.86
C SER A 34 20.28 -38.10 2.58
N VAL A 35 20.24 -37.46 1.43
CA VAL A 35 20.40 -38.13 0.15
C VAL A 35 21.88 -38.50 0.01
N THR A 36 22.18 -39.76 0.18
CA THR A 36 23.50 -40.35 -0.12
C THR A 36 23.71 -40.32 -1.62
N PRO A 37 24.80 -39.76 -2.15
CA PRO A 37 25.10 -39.86 -3.57
C PRO A 37 25.54 -41.29 -3.89
N GLU A 38 24.76 -41.96 -4.73
CA GLU A 38 25.04 -43.28 -5.29
C GLU A 38 26.17 -43.15 -6.27
N SER A 39 27.21 -43.98 -6.06
CA SER A 39 28.42 -44.07 -6.88
C SER A 39 28.07 -44.64 -8.25
N PRO A 40 28.50 -44.05 -9.39
CA PRO A 40 28.23 -44.64 -10.70
C PRO A 40 29.10 -45.87 -10.96
N GLY A 41 28.42 -46.99 -11.22
CA GLY A 41 29.06 -48.24 -11.68
C GLY A 41 29.65 -48.11 -13.08
N PRO A 42 30.72 -48.85 -13.39
CA PRO A 42 31.37 -48.79 -14.72
C PRO A 42 30.59 -49.67 -15.73
N GLY A 43 30.12 -49.07 -16.79
CA GLY A 43 29.63 -49.86 -17.93
C GLY A 43 28.35 -49.32 -18.58
N GLY A 44 28.43 -48.20 -19.22
CA GLY A 44 27.38 -47.67 -20.12
C GLY A 44 28.00 -47.19 -21.42
N ARG A 45 27.73 -47.94 -22.51
CA ARG A 45 28.10 -47.69 -23.89
C ARG A 45 27.69 -46.26 -24.27
N THR A 46 28.69 -45.42 -24.65
CA THR A 46 28.47 -44.04 -25.12
C THR A 46 27.77 -44.09 -26.47
N GLU A 47 26.46 -43.89 -26.48
CA GLU A 47 25.70 -43.63 -27.71
C GLU A 47 25.96 -42.18 -28.13
N PRO A 48 26.33 -41.92 -29.41
CA PRO A 48 26.59 -40.54 -29.86
C PRO A 48 25.30 -39.73 -29.77
N ALA A 49 25.33 -38.68 -28.99
CA ALA A 49 24.21 -37.74 -28.89
C ALA A 49 23.89 -37.17 -30.30
N PRO A 50 22.58 -37.08 -30.68
CA PRO A 50 22.21 -36.47 -31.95
C PRO A 50 22.66 -35.01 -31.96
N ALA A 51 23.32 -34.60 -33.05
CA ALA A 51 23.81 -33.25 -33.26
C ALA A 51 22.62 -32.26 -33.17
N VAL A 52 22.63 -31.44 -32.14
CA VAL A 52 21.66 -30.33 -31.98
C VAL A 52 21.93 -29.34 -33.13
N PRO A 53 20.94 -29.04 -33.98
CA PRO A 53 21.13 -28.06 -35.05
C PRO A 53 21.49 -26.70 -34.43
N ALA A 54 22.56 -26.09 -34.95
CA ALA A 54 23.04 -24.79 -34.51
C ALA A 54 21.90 -23.77 -34.59
N ARG A 55 21.54 -23.20 -33.46
CA ARG A 55 20.55 -22.13 -33.37
C ARG A 55 21.05 -20.95 -34.22
N PRO A 56 20.24 -20.40 -35.15
CA PRO A 56 20.64 -19.22 -35.90
C PRO A 56 20.98 -18.07 -34.91
N PRO A 57 21.98 -17.23 -35.24
CA PRO A 57 22.34 -16.12 -34.37
C PRO A 57 21.13 -15.22 -34.14
N VAL A 58 20.77 -15.08 -32.88
CA VAL A 58 19.71 -14.13 -32.45
C VAL A 58 20.23 -12.74 -32.76
N ALA A 59 19.57 -12.04 -33.69
CA ALA A 59 19.89 -10.66 -34.01
C ALA A 59 19.96 -9.85 -32.72
N ALA A 60 21.03 -9.10 -32.52
CA ALA A 60 21.20 -8.22 -31.38
C ALA A 60 19.97 -7.29 -31.29
N PRO A 61 19.37 -7.08 -30.10
CA PRO A 61 18.24 -6.19 -29.96
C PRO A 61 18.67 -4.81 -30.44
N THR A 62 18.04 -4.32 -31.49
CA THR A 62 18.13 -2.93 -31.94
C THR A 62 17.95 -2.04 -30.73
N ALA A 63 18.92 -1.15 -30.48
CA ALA A 63 18.89 -0.20 -29.37
C ALA A 63 17.56 0.57 -29.38
N GLY A 64 16.58 0.06 -28.62
CA GLY A 64 15.28 0.69 -28.43
C GLY A 64 15.52 2.07 -27.83
N LYS A 65 14.86 3.08 -28.38
CA LYS A 65 14.83 4.44 -27.85
C LYS A 65 14.64 4.37 -26.34
N ALA A 66 15.63 4.87 -25.58
CA ALA A 66 15.56 4.89 -24.12
C ALA A 66 14.21 5.44 -23.69
N PRO A 67 13.53 4.83 -22.70
CA PRO A 67 12.23 5.32 -22.25
C PRO A 67 12.39 6.79 -21.86
N ALA A 68 11.48 7.62 -22.37
CA ALA A 68 11.49 9.05 -22.09
C ALA A 68 11.46 9.23 -20.58
N ARG A 69 12.46 9.92 -20.02
CA ARG A 69 12.48 10.27 -18.60
C ARG A 69 11.21 11.04 -18.27
N ILE A 70 10.48 10.59 -17.26
CA ILE A 70 9.36 11.37 -16.70
C ILE A 70 9.97 12.68 -16.23
N PRO A 71 9.52 13.84 -16.75
CA PRO A 71 10.09 15.12 -16.32
C PRO A 71 9.87 15.28 -14.82
N ASP A 72 10.92 15.70 -14.10
CA ASP A 72 10.90 16.03 -12.67
C ASP A 72 10.07 17.32 -12.43
N ARG A 73 8.81 17.29 -12.83
CA ARG A 73 7.91 18.42 -12.61
C ARG A 73 7.44 18.36 -11.15
N ALA A 74 7.70 19.43 -10.42
CA ALA A 74 7.17 19.59 -9.07
C ALA A 74 5.64 19.46 -9.06
N LEU A 75 5.12 18.65 -8.14
CA LEU A 75 3.69 18.44 -8.00
C LEU A 75 3.05 19.63 -7.29
N ASN A 76 1.99 20.20 -7.90
CA ASN A 76 1.21 21.29 -7.33
C ASN A 76 -0.27 21.01 -7.54
N ILE A 77 -1.04 20.88 -6.46
CA ILE A 77 -2.49 20.67 -6.50
C ILE A 77 -3.13 21.18 -5.22
N ARG A 78 -4.32 21.74 -5.35
CA ARG A 78 -5.24 21.98 -4.24
C ARG A 78 -6.58 21.36 -4.59
N ALA A 79 -7.14 20.56 -3.68
CA ALA A 79 -8.43 19.92 -3.84
C ALA A 79 -9.22 19.99 -2.54
N ASP A 80 -10.50 20.25 -2.65
CA ASP A 80 -11.51 20.10 -1.59
C ASP A 80 -12.78 19.66 -2.30
N CYS A 81 -12.99 18.35 -2.38
CA CYS A 81 -14.07 17.79 -3.17
C CYS A 81 -14.60 16.47 -2.63
N THR A 82 -15.82 16.15 -3.04
CA THR A 82 -16.49 14.88 -2.77
C THR A 82 -17.06 14.36 -4.08
N THR A 83 -16.91 13.05 -4.31
CA THR A 83 -17.55 12.34 -5.40
C THR A 83 -18.13 11.02 -4.90
N GLY A 84 -19.04 10.43 -5.68
CA GLY A 84 -19.63 9.14 -5.35
C GLY A 84 -20.46 8.61 -6.49
N ASP A 85 -20.74 7.31 -6.42
CA ASP A 85 -21.55 6.61 -7.40
C ASP A 85 -22.95 6.24 -6.86
N LYS A 86 -23.79 5.74 -7.76
CA LYS A 86 -25.16 5.31 -7.43
C LYS A 86 -25.20 4.05 -6.54
N LEU A 87 -24.08 3.33 -6.42
CA LEU A 87 -23.93 2.12 -5.61
C LEU A 87 -23.53 2.44 -4.17
N GLY A 88 -23.21 3.72 -3.88
CA GLY A 88 -22.85 4.21 -2.56
C GLY A 88 -21.34 4.21 -2.27
N TYR A 89 -20.48 3.97 -3.28
CA TYR A 89 -19.05 4.27 -3.15
C TYR A 89 -18.86 5.77 -3.15
N ALA A 90 -18.14 6.30 -2.19
CA ALA A 90 -17.93 7.74 -2.06
C ALA A 90 -16.51 8.06 -1.57
N GLU A 91 -15.98 9.14 -2.11
CA GLU A 91 -14.68 9.69 -1.79
C GLU A 91 -14.80 11.16 -1.42
N THR A 92 -14.13 11.56 -0.36
CA THR A 92 -13.96 12.96 0.01
C THR A 92 -12.47 13.20 0.21
N ILE A 93 -11.94 14.29 -0.32
CA ILE A 93 -10.54 14.64 -0.12
C ILE A 93 -10.34 16.14 0.07
N LYS A 94 -9.51 16.49 1.06
CA LYS A 94 -8.89 17.81 1.22
C LYS A 94 -7.40 17.65 1.10
N LEU A 95 -6.82 18.24 0.06
CA LEU A 95 -5.42 18.07 -0.29
C LEU A 95 -4.79 19.42 -0.65
N SER A 96 -3.58 19.64 -0.16
CA SER A 96 -2.74 20.75 -0.60
C SER A 96 -1.31 20.27 -0.77
N VAL A 97 -0.81 20.33 -1.99
CA VAL A 97 0.57 20.01 -2.36
C VAL A 97 1.16 21.21 -3.09
N ALA A 98 2.30 21.69 -2.63
CA ALA A 98 3.05 22.78 -3.25
C ALA A 98 4.51 22.37 -3.41
N ASN A 99 5.03 22.43 -4.65
CA ASN A 99 6.40 22.00 -4.98
C ASN A 99 6.74 20.59 -4.45
N GLY A 100 5.76 19.68 -4.52
CA GLY A 100 5.90 18.31 -4.03
C GLY A 100 5.80 18.16 -2.51
N LEU A 101 5.61 19.25 -1.75
CA LEU A 101 5.43 19.19 -0.30
C LEU A 101 3.94 19.16 0.05
N VAL A 102 3.54 18.17 0.83
CA VAL A 102 2.16 18.02 1.29
C VAL A 102 1.97 18.80 2.59
N SER A 103 1.09 19.79 2.56
CA SER A 103 0.73 20.58 3.74
C SER A 103 -0.65 20.21 4.31
N GLN A 104 -1.49 19.55 3.51
CA GLN A 104 -2.81 19.06 3.92
C GLN A 104 -3.11 17.75 3.23
N LEU A 105 -3.58 16.77 3.98
CA LEU A 105 -4.20 15.55 3.50
C LEU A 105 -5.25 15.11 4.51
N GLU A 106 -6.48 15.07 4.08
CA GLU A 106 -7.58 14.39 4.76
C GLU A 106 -8.41 13.72 3.67
N ALA A 107 -8.45 12.40 3.65
CA ALA A 107 -9.22 11.66 2.67
C ALA A 107 -10.08 10.61 3.38
N LYS A 108 -11.35 10.53 3.00
CA LYS A 108 -12.28 9.50 3.45
C LYS A 108 -12.82 8.77 2.23
N ILE A 109 -12.71 7.45 2.27
CA ILE A 109 -13.26 6.57 1.24
C ILE A 109 -14.30 5.67 1.90
N THR A 110 -15.52 5.66 1.38
CA THR A 110 -16.62 4.81 1.84
C THR A 110 -16.89 3.74 0.81
N VAL A 111 -16.84 2.48 1.23
CA VAL A 111 -17.13 1.32 0.39
C VAL A 111 -18.47 0.73 0.82
N PRO A 112 -19.48 0.66 -0.06
CA PRO A 112 -20.82 0.20 0.30
C PRO A 112 -20.79 -1.19 0.92
N LYS A 113 -21.50 -1.35 2.05
CA LYS A 113 -21.62 -2.61 2.81
C LYS A 113 -20.30 -3.16 3.35
N ARG A 114 -19.19 -2.43 3.18
CA ARG A 114 -17.86 -2.89 3.63
C ARG A 114 -17.21 -1.97 4.65
N GLY A 115 -17.61 -0.69 4.72
CA GLY A 115 -17.07 0.24 5.69
C GLY A 115 -16.39 1.46 5.08
N SER A 116 -15.41 2.01 5.78
CA SER A 116 -14.70 3.21 5.31
C SER A 116 -13.25 3.24 5.76
N CYS A 117 -12.44 3.99 5.01
CA CYS A 117 -11.06 4.31 5.35
C CYS A 117 -10.91 5.82 5.56
N LEU A 118 -10.03 6.21 6.48
CA LEU A 118 -9.75 7.61 6.78
C LEU A 118 -8.23 7.81 6.84
N PHE A 119 -7.74 8.72 6.03
CA PHE A 119 -6.33 9.06 5.89
C PHE A 119 -6.10 10.51 6.26
N ARG A 120 -5.22 10.78 7.24
CA ARG A 120 -4.88 12.14 7.67
C ARG A 120 -3.38 12.35 7.59
N LEU A 121 -2.95 13.54 7.19
CA LEU A 121 -1.52 13.86 7.11
C LEU A 121 -0.76 13.60 8.42
N ALA A 122 -1.43 13.78 9.56
CA ALA A 122 -0.84 13.54 10.88
C ALA A 122 -0.37 12.08 11.09
N ASP A 123 -1.00 11.12 10.39
CA ASP A 123 -0.67 9.70 10.49
C ASP A 123 0.54 9.31 9.62
N PHE A 124 1.02 10.24 8.79
CA PHE A 124 2.08 10.00 7.82
C PHE A 124 3.30 10.90 8.03
N ARG A 125 4.42 10.49 7.48
CA ARG A 125 5.60 11.32 7.22
C ARG A 125 5.93 11.28 5.73
N GLN A 126 6.30 12.39 5.15
CA GLN A 126 6.72 12.45 3.75
C GLN A 126 8.14 11.93 3.60
N THR A 127 8.36 11.04 2.63
CA THR A 127 9.66 10.43 2.31
C THR A 127 10.18 10.86 0.95
N ARG A 128 9.29 11.33 0.07
CA ARG A 128 9.65 11.77 -1.28
C ARG A 128 8.76 12.92 -1.75
N SER A 129 9.34 13.84 -2.55
CA SER A 129 8.64 14.98 -3.13
C SER A 129 8.64 15.02 -4.66
N ALA A 130 9.56 14.30 -5.30
CA ALA A 130 9.69 14.23 -6.77
C ALA A 130 10.31 12.87 -7.19
N PRO A 131 10.01 12.36 -8.41
CA PRO A 131 9.03 12.81 -9.41
C PRO A 131 7.58 12.52 -8.99
N HIS A 132 7.37 11.81 -7.90
CA HIS A 132 6.09 11.56 -7.24
C HIS A 132 6.24 11.81 -5.74
N VAL A 133 5.17 12.21 -5.10
CA VAL A 133 5.12 12.32 -3.64
C VAL A 133 4.92 10.93 -3.04
N GLU A 134 5.63 10.65 -1.96
CA GLU A 134 5.39 9.48 -1.14
C GLU A 134 5.30 9.85 0.33
N LEU A 135 4.24 9.38 0.97
CA LEU A 135 4.03 9.45 2.42
C LEU A 135 4.01 8.03 2.95
N VAL A 136 4.66 7.78 4.07
CA VAL A 136 4.63 6.48 4.76
C VAL A 136 4.06 6.65 6.17
N ALA A 137 3.35 5.63 6.64
CA ALA A 137 2.75 5.67 7.96
C ALA A 137 3.79 5.88 9.07
N ARG A 138 3.47 6.73 10.04
CA ARG A 138 4.30 6.97 11.23
C ARG A 138 4.29 5.79 12.19
N SER A 139 3.28 4.93 12.10
CA SER A 139 3.17 3.70 12.90
C SER A 139 4.25 2.67 12.59
N GLY A 140 5.00 2.83 11.49
CA GLY A 140 5.97 1.85 11.01
C GLY A 140 5.35 0.68 10.23
N SER A 141 4.04 0.72 9.97
CA SER A 141 3.38 -0.22 9.07
C SER A 141 3.84 -0.03 7.61
N LYS A 142 3.41 -0.92 6.72
CA LYS A 142 3.70 -0.82 5.28
C LYS A 142 2.82 0.18 4.55
N CYS A 143 1.85 0.80 5.25
CA CYS A 143 0.93 1.76 4.64
C CYS A 143 1.68 2.92 4.02
N ALA A 144 1.38 3.16 2.75
CA ALA A 144 1.95 4.26 1.98
C ALA A 144 0.89 4.96 1.13
N THR A 145 1.03 6.27 1.02
CA THR A 145 0.25 7.09 0.09
C THR A 145 1.19 7.61 -0.98
N ARG A 146 0.84 7.41 -2.24
CA ARG A 146 1.59 7.91 -3.39
C ARG A 146 0.74 8.85 -4.22
N MET A 147 1.38 9.92 -4.72
CA MET A 147 0.70 10.94 -5.50
C MET A 147 1.54 11.27 -6.73
N TRP A 148 0.90 11.34 -7.91
CA TRP A 148 1.60 11.63 -9.17
C TRP A 148 0.67 12.23 -10.21
N TYR A 149 1.29 12.84 -11.23
CA TYR A 149 0.56 13.22 -12.44
C TYR A 149 0.44 12.03 -13.39
N GLN A 150 -0.75 11.85 -13.92
CA GLN A 150 -1.02 10.87 -14.97
C GLN A 150 -1.86 11.53 -16.07
N GLN A 151 -1.23 11.81 -17.20
CA GLN A 151 -1.87 12.58 -18.27
C GLN A 151 -2.39 13.94 -17.76
N ASN A 152 -3.71 14.15 -17.73
CA ASN A 152 -4.37 15.37 -17.24
C ASN A 152 -4.99 15.20 -15.84
N ARG A 153 -4.56 14.21 -15.07
CA ARG A 153 -5.07 13.89 -13.74
C ARG A 153 -3.95 13.94 -12.71
N PHE A 154 -4.35 14.19 -11.48
CA PHE A 154 -3.54 13.96 -10.30
C PHE A 154 -4.13 12.77 -9.56
N THR A 155 -3.34 11.75 -9.35
CA THR A 155 -3.76 10.50 -8.71
C THR A 155 -3.21 10.43 -7.30
N VAL A 156 -4.06 10.05 -6.35
CA VAL A 156 -3.71 9.76 -4.95
C VAL A 156 -4.07 8.31 -4.66
N ALA A 157 -3.07 7.47 -4.45
CA ALA A 157 -3.25 6.04 -4.18
C ALA A 157 -2.79 5.70 -2.76
N PHE A 158 -3.53 4.81 -2.12
CA PHE A 158 -3.23 4.26 -0.80
C PHE A 158 -2.93 2.77 -0.95
N SER A 159 -1.83 2.29 -0.41
CA SER A 159 -1.42 0.89 -0.48
C SER A 159 -1.04 0.35 0.89
N ASP A 160 -1.40 -0.90 1.14
CA ASP A 160 -1.09 -1.62 2.38
C ASP A 160 -1.53 -0.91 3.67
N CYS A 161 -2.73 -0.30 3.65
CA CYS A 161 -3.26 0.55 4.70
C CYS A 161 -4.47 -0.03 5.47
N PRO A 162 -4.48 -1.30 5.88
CA PRO A 162 -5.65 -1.87 6.56
C PRO A 162 -5.96 -1.20 7.90
N GLU A 163 -4.96 -0.64 8.59
CA GLU A 163 -5.15 0.06 9.86
C GLU A 163 -5.88 1.41 9.74
N MET A 164 -5.92 1.99 8.55
CA MET A 164 -6.67 3.22 8.26
C MET A 164 -8.15 2.96 7.96
N CYS A 165 -8.57 1.68 7.95
CA CYS A 165 -9.91 1.27 7.55
C CYS A 165 -10.68 0.58 8.67
N THR A 166 -12.01 0.74 8.64
CA THR A 166 -12.93 0.06 9.55
C THR A 166 -14.09 -0.53 8.76
N PRO A 167 -14.21 -1.88 8.73
CA PRO A 167 -13.24 -2.88 9.18
C PRO A 167 -11.96 -2.87 8.31
N ARG A 168 -10.88 -3.50 8.81
CA ARG A 168 -9.57 -3.50 8.13
C ARG A 168 -9.60 -4.06 6.69
N SER A 169 -10.46 -5.04 6.45
CA SER A 169 -10.68 -5.65 5.12
C SER A 169 -11.26 -4.68 4.08
N THR A 170 -11.74 -3.50 4.50
CA THR A 170 -12.19 -2.46 3.56
C THR A 170 -11.05 -1.97 2.66
N ALA A 171 -9.80 -2.04 3.15
CA ALA A 171 -8.61 -1.63 2.40
C ALA A 171 -8.44 -2.35 1.05
N ASP A 172 -8.96 -3.57 0.92
CA ASP A 172 -8.86 -4.38 -0.31
C ASP A 172 -9.81 -3.88 -1.43
N TYR A 173 -10.68 -2.93 -1.12
CA TYR A 173 -11.76 -2.48 -2.01
C TYR A 173 -11.72 -0.98 -2.30
N ILE A 174 -10.70 -0.27 -1.87
CA ILE A 174 -10.54 1.14 -2.17
C ILE A 174 -9.81 1.35 -3.50
N TRP A 175 -10.20 2.39 -4.22
CA TRP A 175 -9.58 2.81 -5.46
C TRP A 175 -8.76 4.07 -5.25
N PRO A 176 -7.80 4.37 -6.12
CA PRO A 176 -7.12 5.66 -6.10
C PRO A 176 -8.10 6.81 -6.34
N ILE A 177 -7.94 7.89 -5.60
CA ILE A 177 -8.68 9.14 -5.84
C ILE A 177 -8.06 9.85 -7.03
N GLU A 178 -8.88 10.20 -8.01
CA GLU A 178 -8.45 10.96 -9.17
C GLU A 178 -8.97 12.41 -9.11
N LEU A 179 -8.07 13.35 -9.27
CA LEU A 179 -8.36 14.77 -9.26
C LEU A 179 -8.07 15.37 -10.63
N ARG A 180 -8.94 16.26 -11.10
CA ARG A 180 -8.73 17.03 -12.32
C ARG A 180 -7.69 18.11 -12.07
N LEU A 181 -6.71 18.25 -12.97
CA LEU A 181 -5.61 19.22 -12.80
C LEU A 181 -6.04 20.67 -12.91
N SER A 182 -7.12 20.97 -13.65
CA SER A 182 -7.55 22.35 -13.90
C SER A 182 -8.14 23.04 -12.67
N ASP A 183 -8.81 22.28 -11.80
CA ASP A 183 -9.62 22.83 -10.69
C ASP A 183 -9.58 21.97 -9.42
N GLY A 184 -8.89 20.84 -9.43
CA GLY A 184 -8.82 19.93 -8.29
C GLY A 184 -10.12 19.18 -7.98
N ALA A 185 -11.10 19.19 -8.90
CA ALA A 185 -12.35 18.46 -8.70
C ALA A 185 -12.12 16.95 -8.71
N CYS A 186 -12.83 16.23 -7.84
CA CYS A 186 -12.88 14.76 -7.85
C CYS A 186 -13.57 14.23 -9.12
N ARG A 187 -13.19 13.03 -9.56
CA ARG A 187 -13.71 12.38 -10.77
C ARG A 187 -14.32 11.03 -10.44
#